data_9cc8e96057de5a40222996d26190cb10
#
_entry.id   9cc8e96057de5a40222996d26190cb10
#
_cell.length_a   1.000
_cell.length_b   1.000
_cell.length_c   1.000
_cell.angle_alpha   90.00
_cell.angle_beta   90.00
_cell.angle_gamma   90.00
#
_symmetry.space_group_name_H-M   'P 1'
#
loop_
_entity.id
_entity.type
_entity.pdbx_description
1 polymer ?
#
loop_
_entity_poly.entity_id
_entity_poly.type
_entity_poly.pdbx_seq_one_letter_code
_entity_poly.pdbx_strand_id
1 'polypeptide(L)'
;MKKIFLAIVILTISFTTFAGRTDSIPAKHSDVASVDAIINSLYNVISGPAGEKRNWDRMRTLFIAEAKMMATGKRQDGTIGKRVMTVEDYITVSGPFLEKEGFFEREIGRKAEQYGSVVHVFSTYDSKRKLEDEKPFMRGINSIQLWNDGKRWWIVSVLWQSETPDNPIPEKYLN
;
A
#
# COMPACT_ATOMS: atom_id res chain seq x y z
N MET A 1 25.49 50.59 28.16
CA MET A 1 25.04 49.18 28.24
C MET A 1 23.70 49.07 27.50
N LYS A 2 23.70 48.57 26.26
CA LYS A 2 22.48 48.42 25.44
C LYS A 2 21.90 47.02 25.71
N LYS A 3 20.68 46.97 26.29
CA LYS A 3 19.94 45.74 26.49
C LYS A 3 19.28 45.34 25.16
N ILE A 4 19.70 44.21 24.57
CA ILE A 4 19.08 43.60 23.39
C ILE A 4 17.92 42.73 23.90
N PHE A 5 16.67 43.12 23.58
CA PHE A 5 15.49 42.27 23.79
C PHE A 5 15.37 41.31 22.61
N LEU A 6 15.56 40.04 22.89
CA LEU A 6 15.30 38.97 21.93
C LEU A 6 13.80 38.63 21.94
N ALA A 7 13.07 39.06 20.92
CA ALA A 7 11.66 38.68 20.76
C ALA A 7 11.58 37.27 20.18
N ILE A 8 11.12 36.33 20.99
CA ILE A 8 10.80 34.98 20.53
C ILE A 8 9.43 35.01 19.85
N VAL A 9 9.40 34.92 18.53
CA VAL A 9 8.16 34.74 17.75
C VAL A 9 7.75 33.29 17.84
N ILE A 10 6.72 32.98 18.64
CA ILE A 10 6.09 31.66 18.70
C ILE A 10 5.14 31.58 17.49
N LEU A 11 5.54 30.85 16.48
CA LEU A 11 4.70 30.55 15.32
C LEU A 11 3.70 29.45 15.72
N THR A 12 2.47 29.83 16.08
CA THR A 12 1.38 28.90 16.33
C THR A 12 0.84 28.41 14.97
N ILE A 13 1.18 27.19 14.59
CA ILE A 13 0.60 26.52 13.43
C ILE A 13 -0.81 26.05 13.82
N SER A 14 -1.83 26.79 13.39
CA SER A 14 -3.23 26.39 13.53
C SER A 14 -3.53 25.27 12.53
N PHE A 15 -3.65 24.04 12.99
CA PHE A 15 -4.18 22.95 12.18
C PHE A 15 -5.70 23.14 12.03
N THR A 16 -6.13 23.61 10.88
CA THR A 16 -7.55 23.56 10.51
C THR A 16 -7.91 22.09 10.27
N THR A 17 -8.71 21.54 11.16
CA THR A 17 -9.34 20.23 10.94
C THR A 17 -10.29 20.34 9.75
N PHE A 18 -9.92 19.72 8.63
CA PHE A 18 -10.83 19.54 7.51
C PHE A 18 -11.86 18.48 7.92
N ALA A 19 -12.99 18.93 8.49
CA ALA A 19 -14.17 18.09 8.73
C ALA A 19 -14.91 17.95 7.41
N GLY A 20 -14.72 16.85 6.73
CA GLY A 20 -15.41 16.56 5.49
C GLY A 20 -15.23 15.12 5.07
N ARG A 21 -15.76 14.18 5.87
CA ARG A 21 -15.95 12.81 5.38
C ARG A 21 -17.31 12.31 5.83
N THR A 22 -18.23 12.30 4.86
CA THR A 22 -19.49 11.56 4.94
C THR A 22 -19.21 10.06 5.07
N ASP A 23 -19.84 9.43 6.05
CA ASP A 23 -20.08 7.99 6.24
C ASP A 23 -19.03 7.00 5.70
N SER A 24 -17.83 7.04 6.25
CA SER A 24 -16.84 6.01 5.97
C SER A 24 -17.11 4.79 6.84
N ILE A 25 -17.28 3.62 6.21
CA ILE A 25 -17.32 2.33 6.90
C ILE A 25 -16.06 2.24 7.80
N PRO A 26 -16.22 2.03 9.13
CA PRO A 26 -15.05 1.97 10.01
C PRO A 26 -14.23 0.72 9.70
N ALA A 27 -12.91 0.86 9.69
CA ALA A 27 -12.02 -0.29 9.58
C ALA A 27 -12.21 -1.25 10.74
N LYS A 28 -12.09 -2.55 10.48
CA LYS A 28 -11.95 -3.51 11.58
C LYS A 28 -10.63 -3.24 12.30
N HIS A 29 -10.65 -3.13 13.62
CA HIS A 29 -9.44 -2.90 14.41
C HIS A 29 -8.34 -3.95 14.12
N SER A 30 -8.74 -5.22 13.96
CA SER A 30 -7.83 -6.32 13.61
C SER A 30 -7.08 -6.12 12.28
N ASP A 31 -7.62 -5.32 11.36
CA ASP A 31 -6.99 -5.08 10.05
C ASP A 31 -5.91 -4.00 10.10
N VAL A 32 -5.91 -3.15 11.15
CA VAL A 32 -5.14 -1.90 11.17
C VAL A 32 -4.41 -1.67 12.49
N ALA A 33 -4.42 -2.64 13.40
CA ALA A 33 -3.84 -2.51 14.73
C ALA A 33 -2.30 -2.52 14.73
N SER A 34 -1.67 -3.11 13.74
CA SER A 34 -0.22 -3.20 13.60
C SER A 34 0.22 -3.12 12.14
N VAL A 35 1.52 -2.93 11.92
CA VAL A 35 2.13 -3.00 10.58
C VAL A 35 1.85 -4.36 9.92
N ASP A 36 1.99 -5.45 10.67
CA ASP A 36 1.69 -6.79 10.15
C ASP A 36 0.21 -6.94 9.78
N ALA A 37 -0.69 -6.45 10.63
CA ALA A 37 -2.12 -6.53 10.40
C ALA A 37 -2.53 -5.81 9.11
N ILE A 38 -2.04 -4.59 8.88
CA ILE A 38 -2.44 -3.80 7.72
C ILE A 38 -1.83 -4.34 6.42
N ILE A 39 -0.59 -4.84 6.44
CA ILE A 39 0.03 -5.49 5.28
C ILE A 39 -0.70 -6.79 4.93
N ASN A 40 -0.97 -7.65 5.91
CA ASN A 40 -1.73 -8.88 5.69
C ASN A 40 -3.15 -8.59 5.17
N SER A 41 -3.80 -7.54 5.67
CA SER A 41 -5.13 -7.14 5.22
C SER A 41 -5.11 -6.61 3.79
N LEU A 42 -4.05 -5.88 3.38
CA LEU A 42 -3.86 -5.43 2.01
C LEU A 42 -3.79 -6.62 1.04
N TYR A 43 -2.96 -7.62 1.33
CA TYR A 43 -2.85 -8.82 0.49
C TYR A 43 -4.14 -9.65 0.50
N ASN A 44 -4.76 -9.80 1.66
CA ASN A 44 -5.98 -10.60 1.80
C ASN A 44 -7.15 -10.00 1.01
N VAL A 45 -7.34 -8.67 1.05
CA VAL A 45 -8.51 -8.01 0.45
C VAL A 45 -8.54 -8.07 -1.07
N ILE A 46 -7.37 -8.17 -1.72
CA ILE A 46 -7.26 -8.32 -3.18
C ILE A 46 -7.25 -9.77 -3.63
N SER A 47 -7.07 -10.72 -2.70
CA SER A 47 -6.97 -12.16 -2.98
C SER A 47 -8.33 -12.83 -2.95
N GLY A 48 -8.50 -13.86 -3.80
CA GLY A 48 -9.68 -14.71 -3.85
C GLY A 48 -9.81 -15.48 -5.16
N PRO A 49 -10.69 -16.48 -5.21
CA PRO A 49 -10.87 -17.31 -6.38
C PRO A 49 -11.54 -16.57 -7.54
N ALA A 50 -11.47 -17.19 -8.72
CA ALA A 50 -12.17 -16.70 -9.91
C ALA A 50 -13.70 -16.72 -9.70
N GLY A 51 -14.38 -15.69 -10.20
CA GLY A 51 -15.84 -15.54 -10.09
C GLY A 51 -16.30 -14.93 -8.75
N GLU A 52 -15.41 -14.71 -7.79
CA GLU A 52 -15.76 -14.17 -6.47
C GLU A 52 -15.44 -12.67 -6.38
N LYS A 53 -16.41 -11.90 -5.88
CA LYS A 53 -16.22 -10.46 -5.66
C LYS A 53 -15.26 -10.21 -4.49
N ARG A 54 -14.45 -9.17 -4.62
CA ARG A 54 -13.58 -8.71 -3.54
C ARG A 54 -14.30 -7.73 -2.62
N ASN A 55 -13.90 -7.67 -1.38
CA ASN A 55 -14.45 -6.70 -0.43
C ASN A 55 -13.75 -5.33 -0.59
N TRP A 56 -14.16 -4.59 -1.62
CA TRP A 56 -13.57 -3.29 -1.94
C TRP A 56 -13.84 -2.23 -0.85
N ASP A 57 -14.95 -2.35 -0.12
CA ASP A 57 -15.22 -1.46 1.01
C ASP A 57 -14.19 -1.65 2.13
N ARG A 58 -13.84 -2.90 2.44
CA ARG A 58 -12.76 -3.20 3.37
C ARG A 58 -11.42 -2.66 2.86
N MET A 59 -11.13 -2.76 1.56
CA MET A 59 -9.92 -2.18 0.97
C MET A 59 -9.85 -0.67 1.23
N ARG A 60 -10.93 0.06 0.96
CA ARG A 60 -11.01 1.52 1.18
C ARG A 60 -10.63 1.90 2.60
N THR A 61 -11.02 1.09 3.58
CA THR A 61 -10.73 1.37 5.00
C THR A 61 -9.25 1.28 5.37
N LEU A 62 -8.41 0.66 4.56
CA LEU A 62 -6.97 0.53 4.84
C LEU A 62 -6.18 1.80 4.48
N PHE A 63 -6.69 2.64 3.58
CA PHE A 63 -5.99 3.76 2.98
C PHE A 63 -6.43 5.11 3.52
N ILE A 64 -5.53 6.09 3.54
CA ILE A 64 -5.93 7.51 3.67
C ILE A 64 -6.67 7.95 2.38
N ALA A 65 -7.46 9.01 2.46
CA ALA A 65 -8.26 9.49 1.32
C ALA A 65 -7.40 9.88 0.11
N GLU A 66 -6.22 10.44 0.35
CA GLU A 66 -5.29 10.96 -0.65
C GLU A 66 -4.31 9.90 -1.17
N ALA A 67 -4.43 8.64 -0.73
CA ALA A 67 -3.49 7.57 -1.03
C ALA A 67 -3.27 7.39 -2.53
N LYS A 68 -2.04 7.01 -2.89
CA LYS A 68 -1.66 6.71 -4.26
C LYS A 68 -1.20 5.27 -4.40
N MET A 69 -1.68 4.64 -5.44
CA MET A 69 -1.25 3.34 -5.91
C MET A 69 -0.54 3.52 -7.24
N MET A 70 0.67 2.97 -7.38
CA MET A 70 1.50 3.24 -8.56
C MET A 70 2.16 1.96 -9.06
N ALA A 71 1.80 1.55 -10.27
CA ALA A 71 2.54 0.53 -11.01
C ALA A 71 3.69 1.17 -11.77
N THR A 72 4.85 0.51 -11.79
CA THR A 72 5.96 0.89 -12.66
C THR A 72 6.55 -0.35 -13.33
N GLY A 73 7.24 -0.16 -14.46
CA GLY A 73 7.89 -1.23 -15.20
C GLY A 73 8.34 -0.82 -16.59
N LYS A 74 9.07 -1.73 -17.24
CA LYS A 74 9.55 -1.57 -18.60
C LYS A 74 8.40 -1.77 -19.59
N ARG A 75 8.21 -0.83 -20.50
CA ARG A 75 7.27 -0.91 -21.61
C ARG A 75 7.84 -1.72 -22.76
N GLN A 76 7.01 -2.05 -23.75
CA GLN A 76 7.44 -2.79 -24.95
C GLN A 76 8.48 -2.03 -25.79
N ASP A 77 8.46 -0.70 -25.75
CA ASP A 77 9.45 0.18 -26.41
C ASP A 77 10.76 0.31 -25.62
N GLY A 78 10.90 -0.40 -24.48
CA GLY A 78 12.07 -0.38 -23.62
C GLY A 78 12.12 0.77 -22.62
N THR A 79 11.22 1.74 -22.69
CA THR A 79 11.17 2.86 -21.73
C THR A 79 10.58 2.42 -20.40
N ILE A 80 10.97 3.08 -19.30
CA ILE A 80 10.35 2.87 -18.00
C ILE A 80 9.10 3.73 -17.87
N GLY A 81 7.97 3.08 -17.66
CA GLY A 81 6.69 3.73 -17.50
C GLY A 81 6.17 3.67 -16.07
N LYS A 82 5.19 4.54 -15.77
CA LYS A 82 4.42 4.49 -14.54
C LYS A 82 2.94 4.71 -14.81
N ARG A 83 2.10 4.17 -13.93
CA ARG A 83 0.67 4.46 -13.87
C ARG A 83 0.33 4.83 -12.42
N VAL A 84 -0.07 6.08 -12.21
CA VAL A 84 -0.49 6.58 -10.90
C VAL A 84 -2.00 6.51 -10.83
N MET A 85 -2.53 5.98 -9.73
CA MET A 85 -3.95 5.71 -9.50
C MET A 85 -4.33 6.16 -8.09
N THR A 86 -5.58 6.55 -7.91
CA THR A 86 -6.24 6.53 -6.61
C THR A 86 -6.62 5.09 -6.24
N VAL A 87 -7.08 4.87 -5.02
CA VAL A 87 -7.63 3.56 -4.61
C VAL A 87 -8.85 3.18 -5.49
N GLU A 88 -9.71 4.16 -5.81
CA GLU A 88 -10.88 3.94 -6.68
C GLU A 88 -10.49 3.60 -8.13
N ASP A 89 -9.46 4.27 -8.67
CA ASP A 89 -8.94 3.93 -10.00
C ASP A 89 -8.40 2.50 -10.03
N TYR A 90 -7.68 2.08 -8.97
CA TYR A 90 -7.19 0.70 -8.86
C TYR A 90 -8.34 -0.31 -8.82
N ILE A 91 -9.35 -0.07 -8.00
CA ILE A 91 -10.55 -0.94 -7.91
C ILE A 91 -11.23 -1.05 -9.27
N THR A 92 -11.43 0.08 -9.95
CA THR A 92 -12.10 0.13 -11.25
C THR A 92 -11.33 -0.61 -12.34
N VAL A 93 -10.01 -0.46 -12.35
CA VAL A 93 -9.15 -1.01 -13.42
C VAL A 93 -8.76 -2.46 -13.16
N SER A 94 -8.36 -2.77 -11.93
CA SER A 94 -7.83 -4.09 -11.57
C SER A 94 -8.90 -5.04 -11.06
N GLY A 95 -9.92 -4.51 -10.38
CA GLY A 95 -10.98 -5.30 -9.75
C GLY A 95 -11.63 -6.33 -10.69
N PRO A 96 -12.15 -5.95 -11.86
CA PRO A 96 -12.79 -6.89 -12.78
C PRO A 96 -11.86 -8.03 -13.22
N PHE A 97 -10.56 -7.75 -13.40
CA PHE A 97 -9.58 -8.76 -13.76
C PHE A 97 -9.29 -9.72 -12.60
N LEU A 98 -9.07 -9.19 -11.38
CA LEU A 98 -8.80 -10.00 -10.20
C LEU A 98 -9.97 -10.94 -9.89
N GLU A 99 -11.21 -10.43 -10.05
CA GLU A 99 -12.43 -11.21 -9.82
C GLU A 99 -12.66 -12.27 -10.89
N LYS A 100 -12.39 -11.94 -12.15
CA LYS A 100 -12.61 -12.88 -13.27
C LYS A 100 -11.60 -14.03 -13.30
N GLU A 101 -10.32 -13.72 -13.13
CA GLU A 101 -9.23 -14.68 -13.36
C GLU A 101 -8.81 -15.45 -12.10
N GLY A 102 -9.24 -14.99 -10.91
CA GLY A 102 -8.67 -15.42 -9.65
C GLY A 102 -7.29 -14.79 -9.41
N PHE A 103 -7.03 -14.44 -8.17
CA PHE A 103 -5.79 -13.78 -7.79
C PHE A 103 -5.52 -14.03 -6.31
N PHE A 104 -4.38 -14.60 -5.99
CA PHE A 104 -3.92 -14.82 -4.62
C PHE A 104 -2.52 -14.27 -4.51
N GLU A 105 -2.38 -13.19 -3.76
CA GLU A 105 -1.10 -12.55 -3.49
C GLU A 105 -0.74 -12.67 -2.02
N ARG A 106 0.52 -12.96 -1.75
CA ARG A 106 1.06 -13.03 -0.40
C ARG A 106 2.43 -12.42 -0.31
N GLU A 107 2.78 -11.94 0.86
CA GLU A 107 4.15 -11.56 1.17
C GLU A 107 5.02 -12.81 1.35
N ILE A 108 6.21 -12.79 0.74
CA ILE A 108 7.22 -13.85 0.83
C ILE A 108 8.55 -13.36 1.40
N GLY A 109 8.69 -12.06 1.65
CA GLY A 109 9.84 -11.45 2.29
C GLY A 109 9.57 -9.99 2.60
N ARG A 110 10.21 -9.44 3.66
CA ARG A 110 9.99 -8.05 4.08
C ARG A 110 11.28 -7.43 4.58
N LYS A 111 11.50 -6.17 4.16
CA LYS A 111 12.39 -5.23 4.86
C LYS A 111 11.56 -4.03 5.27
N ALA A 112 11.67 -3.62 6.52
CA ALA A 112 10.92 -2.49 7.05
C ALA A 112 11.82 -1.57 7.87
N GLU A 113 11.57 -0.27 7.75
CA GLU A 113 12.22 0.77 8.55
C GLU A 113 11.15 1.64 9.19
N GLN A 114 11.31 1.94 10.47
CA GLN A 114 10.35 2.73 11.24
C GLN A 114 11.02 3.89 11.96
N TYR A 115 10.36 5.05 11.89
CA TYR A 115 10.68 6.19 12.74
C TYR A 115 9.39 6.84 13.25
N GLY A 116 9.13 6.73 14.55
CA GLY A 116 7.91 7.25 15.17
C GLY A 116 6.64 6.68 14.53
N SER A 117 5.81 7.55 13.97
CA SER A 117 4.55 7.19 13.31
C SER A 117 4.69 6.82 11.82
N VAL A 118 5.90 6.80 11.28
CA VAL A 118 6.15 6.52 9.86
C VAL A 118 6.85 5.17 9.71
N VAL A 119 6.35 4.35 8.80
CA VAL A 119 6.98 3.07 8.41
C VAL A 119 7.06 2.98 6.90
N HIS A 120 8.24 2.60 6.41
CA HIS A 120 8.45 2.14 5.05
C HIS A 120 8.60 0.63 5.03
N VAL A 121 7.81 -0.04 4.21
CA VAL A 121 7.89 -1.50 3.99
C VAL A 121 8.25 -1.79 2.55
N PHE A 122 9.34 -2.56 2.35
CA PHE A 122 9.67 -3.19 1.08
C PHE A 122 9.22 -4.64 1.18
N SER A 123 8.03 -4.91 0.66
CA SER A 123 7.34 -6.20 0.76
C SER A 123 7.47 -6.96 -0.55
N THR A 124 8.20 -8.07 -0.52
CA THR A 124 8.30 -8.97 -1.67
C THR A 124 7.08 -9.87 -1.71
N TYR A 125 6.46 -9.98 -2.87
CA TYR A 125 5.25 -10.76 -3.05
C TYR A 125 5.40 -11.84 -4.12
N ASP A 126 4.57 -12.88 -4.02
CA ASP A 126 4.24 -13.78 -5.11
C ASP A 126 2.72 -13.79 -5.35
N SER A 127 2.32 -14.04 -6.61
CA SER A 127 0.90 -14.07 -7.00
C SER A 127 0.59 -15.34 -7.79
N LYS A 128 -0.53 -15.99 -7.45
CA LYS A 128 -1.04 -17.20 -8.07
C LYS A 128 -2.47 -16.99 -8.57
N ARG A 129 -2.92 -17.80 -9.55
CA ARG A 129 -4.32 -17.81 -9.99
C ARG A 129 -5.20 -18.60 -9.05
N LYS A 130 -4.65 -19.72 -8.54
CA LYS A 130 -5.27 -20.60 -7.56
C LYS A 130 -4.28 -20.89 -6.46
N LEU A 131 -4.76 -21.18 -5.26
CA LEU A 131 -3.90 -21.49 -4.10
C LEU A 131 -3.02 -22.72 -4.34
N GLU A 132 -3.55 -23.70 -5.07
CA GLU A 132 -2.91 -24.98 -5.39
C GLU A 132 -1.86 -24.89 -6.50
N ASP A 133 -1.76 -23.77 -7.21
CA ASP A 133 -0.74 -23.60 -8.25
C ASP A 133 0.66 -23.84 -7.65
N GLU A 134 1.46 -24.70 -8.27
CA GLU A 134 2.82 -25.01 -7.79
C GLU A 134 3.73 -23.78 -7.84
N LYS A 135 3.59 -23.00 -8.90
CA LYS A 135 4.44 -21.81 -9.15
C LYS A 135 3.61 -20.54 -9.24
N PRO A 136 4.11 -19.42 -8.71
CA PRO A 136 3.49 -18.14 -8.95
C PRO A 136 3.61 -17.76 -10.44
N PHE A 137 2.60 -17.08 -10.97
CA PHE A 137 2.68 -16.51 -12.32
C PHE A 137 3.37 -15.15 -12.33
N MET A 138 3.50 -14.51 -11.16
CA MET A 138 4.14 -13.21 -10.99
C MET A 138 4.76 -13.09 -9.61
N ARG A 139 5.90 -12.40 -9.54
CA ARG A 139 6.53 -11.94 -8.30
C ARG A 139 6.93 -10.46 -8.48
N GLY A 140 7.17 -9.79 -7.38
CA GLY A 140 7.63 -8.40 -7.41
C GLY A 140 7.86 -7.85 -6.01
N ILE A 141 8.05 -6.54 -5.95
CA ILE A 141 8.19 -5.81 -4.69
C ILE A 141 7.17 -4.68 -4.64
N ASN A 142 6.47 -4.59 -3.52
CA ASN A 142 5.64 -3.47 -3.12
C ASN A 142 6.43 -2.57 -2.16
N SER A 143 6.67 -1.32 -2.53
CA SER A 143 7.16 -0.26 -1.63
C SER A 143 5.95 0.42 -1.03
N ILE A 144 5.74 0.22 0.27
CA ILE A 144 4.53 0.65 0.97
C ILE A 144 4.92 1.68 2.02
N GLN A 145 4.24 2.84 2.01
CA GLN A 145 4.37 3.85 3.06
C GLN A 145 3.18 3.75 4.00
N LEU A 146 3.46 3.63 5.30
CA LEU A 146 2.46 3.56 6.35
C LEU A 146 2.60 4.74 7.31
N TRP A 147 1.46 5.17 7.84
CA TRP A 147 1.35 6.20 8.85
C TRP A 147 0.44 5.73 10.00
N ASN A 148 0.86 6.02 11.25
CA ASN A 148 0.06 5.78 12.45
C ASN A 148 -0.48 7.11 12.98
N ASP A 149 -1.80 7.23 13.10
CA ASP A 149 -2.48 8.45 13.59
C ASP A 149 -2.60 8.51 15.12
N GLY A 150 -1.95 7.57 15.83
CA GLY A 150 -2.05 7.39 17.27
C GLY A 150 -3.17 6.42 17.68
N LYS A 151 -4.02 5.98 16.73
CA LYS A 151 -5.12 5.03 16.96
C LYS A 151 -5.02 3.79 16.09
N ARG A 152 -4.51 3.94 14.87
CA ARG A 152 -4.41 2.87 13.88
C ARG A 152 -3.35 3.17 12.82
N TRP A 153 -2.98 2.14 12.05
CA TRP A 153 -2.17 2.26 10.86
C TRP A 153 -3.01 2.57 9.63
N TRP A 154 -2.41 3.32 8.71
CA TRP A 154 -2.97 3.71 7.42
C TRP A 154 -1.95 3.49 6.32
N ILE A 155 -2.41 3.06 5.14
CA ILE A 155 -1.59 3.02 3.93
C ILE A 155 -1.66 4.41 3.27
N VAL A 156 -0.49 5.01 3.07
CA VAL A 156 -0.33 6.32 2.41
C VAL A 156 -0.08 6.13 0.91
N SER A 157 0.75 5.15 0.56
CA SER A 157 1.02 4.81 -0.83
C SER A 157 1.51 3.38 -0.98
N VAL A 158 1.27 2.82 -2.17
CA VAL A 158 1.85 1.56 -2.64
C VAL A 158 2.44 1.80 -4.02
N LEU A 159 3.76 1.63 -4.16
CA LEU A 159 4.45 1.62 -5.43
C LEU A 159 5.00 0.21 -5.67
N TRP A 160 4.69 -0.39 -6.82
CA TRP A 160 5.17 -1.75 -7.12
C TRP A 160 5.80 -1.88 -8.49
N GLN A 161 6.72 -2.84 -8.55
CA GLN A 161 7.31 -3.32 -9.77
C GLN A 161 7.38 -4.85 -9.76
N SER A 162 6.90 -5.46 -10.84
CA SER A 162 7.02 -6.89 -11.04
C SER A 162 8.45 -7.26 -11.41
N GLU A 163 8.86 -8.46 -10.99
CA GLU A 163 10.10 -9.10 -11.42
C GLU A 163 10.07 -9.39 -12.93
N THR A 164 11.21 -9.23 -13.57
CA THR A 164 11.42 -9.64 -14.96
C THR A 164 12.76 -10.34 -15.09
N PRO A 165 13.04 -11.10 -16.18
CA PRO A 165 14.34 -11.71 -16.40
C PRO A 165 15.50 -10.70 -16.36
N ASP A 166 15.27 -9.47 -16.81
CA ASP A 166 16.26 -8.38 -16.81
C ASP A 166 16.37 -7.67 -15.46
N ASN A 167 15.44 -7.91 -14.54
CA ASN A 167 15.37 -7.28 -13.22
C ASN A 167 14.88 -8.29 -12.19
N PRO A 168 15.70 -9.31 -11.84
CA PRO A 168 15.34 -10.30 -10.85
C PRO A 168 15.32 -9.68 -9.44
N ILE A 169 14.49 -10.24 -8.55
CA ILE A 169 14.45 -9.82 -7.15
C ILE A 169 15.79 -10.17 -6.47
N PRO A 170 16.52 -9.19 -5.90
CA PRO A 170 17.74 -9.47 -5.17
C PRO A 170 17.49 -10.38 -3.96
N GLU A 171 18.40 -11.32 -3.69
CA GLU A 171 18.28 -12.32 -2.62
C GLU A 171 17.98 -11.71 -1.25
N LYS A 172 18.57 -10.55 -0.95
CA LYS A 172 18.33 -9.81 0.31
C LYS A 172 16.87 -9.45 0.58
N TYR A 173 15.98 -9.52 -0.42
CA TYR A 173 14.56 -9.25 -0.32
C TYR A 173 13.69 -10.53 -0.32
N LEU A 174 14.29 -11.71 -0.40
CA LEU A 174 13.61 -13.00 -0.37
C LEU A 174 13.56 -13.65 1.03
N ASN A 175 14.22 -12.99 2.01
CA ASN A 175 14.36 -13.48 3.40
C ASN A 175 13.83 -12.46 4.40
#